data_318e2551418bfb9e23cda57fd886e854
#
_entry.id   318e2551418bfb9e23cda57fd886e854
#
_cell.length_a   1.000
_cell.length_b   1.000
_cell.length_c   1.000
_cell.angle_alpha   90.00
_cell.angle_beta   90.00
_cell.angle_gamma   90.00
#
_symmetry.space_group_name_H-M   'P 1'
#
loop_
_entity.id
_entity.type
_entity.pdbx_description
1 polymer ?
#
loop_
_entity_poly.entity_id
_entity_poly.type
_entity_poly.pdbx_seq_one_letter_code
_entity_poly.pdbx_strand_id
1 'polypeptide(L)'
;MPSGEPKPRKCGAPIPTERQVQRAILAMARVCFPDVLIHHSPGGAHLAGSATARFKQMGALKGDGMLVGFPDLICIWKSGVAFMEVKRPKRSVTSDEQVSMLDRITSMGWQAAIVKSVDEAHAFLKAAGAPCRADLAQ
;
A
#
# COMPACT_ATOMS: atom_id res chain seq x y z
N MET A 1 -43.56 -33.65 5.25
CA MET A 1 -42.33 -33.10 5.85
C MET A 1 -41.49 -32.53 4.72
N PRO A 2 -41.34 -31.24 4.59
CA PRO A 2 -40.44 -30.71 3.60
C PRO A 2 -39.01 -30.89 4.10
N SER A 3 -38.26 -31.75 3.42
CA SER A 3 -36.82 -31.86 3.56
C SER A 3 -36.18 -30.60 3.01
N GLY A 4 -35.90 -29.63 3.87
CA GLY A 4 -35.16 -28.45 3.49
C GLY A 4 -33.70 -28.86 3.21
N GLU A 5 -33.34 -29.00 1.96
CA GLU A 5 -31.93 -29.07 1.57
C GLU A 5 -31.21 -27.82 2.04
N PRO A 6 -30.05 -27.94 2.71
CA PRO A 6 -29.28 -26.78 3.11
C PRO A 6 -28.81 -26.05 1.86
N LYS A 7 -29.21 -24.78 1.71
CA LYS A 7 -28.72 -23.91 0.63
C LYS A 7 -27.19 -23.89 0.67
N PRO A 8 -26.53 -24.08 -0.47
CA PRO A 8 -25.06 -24.03 -0.51
C PRO A 8 -24.61 -22.64 -0.02
N ARG A 9 -23.77 -22.64 1.04
CA ARG A 9 -23.09 -21.43 1.48
C ARG A 9 -22.24 -20.95 0.32
N LYS A 10 -22.51 -19.76 -0.19
CA LYS A 10 -21.62 -19.09 -1.13
C LYS A 10 -20.32 -18.83 -0.39
N CYS A 11 -19.36 -19.72 -0.55
CA CYS A 11 -18.01 -19.54 -0.06
C CYS A 11 -17.33 -18.53 -0.98
N GLY A 12 -17.58 -17.23 -0.73
CA GLY A 12 -16.77 -16.19 -1.34
C GLY A 12 -15.34 -16.32 -0.77
N ALA A 13 -14.33 -16.20 -1.62
CA ALA A 13 -12.95 -16.16 -1.15
C ALA A 13 -12.79 -15.07 -0.08
N PRO A 14 -12.03 -15.32 1.02
CA PRO A 14 -11.84 -14.32 2.05
C PRO A 14 -11.16 -13.07 1.47
N ILE A 15 -11.62 -11.89 1.90
CA ILE A 15 -11.02 -10.61 1.49
C ILE A 15 -9.59 -10.55 2.07
N PRO A 16 -8.54 -10.33 1.25
CA PRO A 16 -7.19 -10.23 1.77
C PRO A 16 -7.02 -9.02 2.69
N THR A 17 -6.14 -9.13 3.66
CA THR A 17 -5.73 -8.00 4.51
C THR A 17 -4.81 -7.06 3.73
N GLU A 18 -4.65 -5.82 4.20
CA GLU A 18 -3.68 -4.87 3.62
C GLU A 18 -2.27 -5.46 3.59
N ARG A 19 -1.87 -6.14 4.66
CA ARG A 19 -0.57 -6.82 4.74
C ARG A 19 -0.39 -7.90 3.68
N GLN A 20 -1.44 -8.68 3.42
CA GLN A 20 -1.42 -9.70 2.37
C GLN A 20 -1.32 -9.07 0.98
N VAL A 21 -2.07 -7.99 0.73
CA VAL A 21 -1.98 -7.22 -0.52
C VAL A 21 -0.57 -6.66 -0.69
N GLN A 22 -0.02 -6.02 0.33
CA GLN A 22 1.32 -5.45 0.29
C GLN A 22 2.40 -6.51 -0.01
N ARG A 23 2.34 -7.66 0.65
CA ARG A 23 3.29 -8.76 0.40
C ARG A 23 3.19 -9.32 -1.02
N ALA A 24 1.98 -9.41 -1.56
CA ALA A 24 1.75 -9.83 -2.94
C ALA A 24 2.31 -8.79 -3.93
N ILE A 25 2.14 -7.50 -3.66
CA ILE A 25 2.74 -6.42 -4.45
C ILE A 25 4.26 -6.51 -4.45
N LEU A 26 4.87 -6.70 -3.28
CA LEU A 26 6.33 -6.84 -3.17
C LEU A 26 6.85 -8.07 -3.94
N ALA A 27 6.14 -9.19 -3.87
CA ALA A 27 6.48 -10.40 -4.62
C ALA A 27 6.43 -10.17 -6.14
N MET A 28 5.38 -9.51 -6.62
CA MET A 28 5.24 -9.10 -8.03
C MET A 28 6.39 -8.17 -8.44
N ALA A 29 6.69 -7.17 -7.65
CA ALA A 29 7.70 -6.18 -7.98
C ALA A 29 9.11 -6.78 -8.07
N ARG A 30 9.44 -7.77 -7.26
CA ARG A 30 10.73 -8.49 -7.37
C ARG A 30 10.91 -9.17 -8.72
N VAL A 31 9.82 -9.61 -9.33
CA VAL A 31 9.83 -10.29 -10.63
C VAL A 31 9.74 -9.30 -11.78
N CYS A 32 8.80 -8.36 -11.71
CA CYS A 32 8.47 -7.45 -12.82
C CYS A 32 9.28 -6.17 -12.83
N PHE A 33 9.72 -5.70 -11.65
CA PHE A 33 10.46 -4.44 -11.49
C PHE A 33 11.75 -4.66 -10.67
N PRO A 34 12.66 -5.52 -11.11
CA PRO A 34 13.83 -5.91 -10.31
C PRO A 34 14.80 -4.76 -10.02
N ASP A 35 14.78 -3.70 -10.82
CA ASP A 35 15.64 -2.52 -10.67
C ASP A 35 15.00 -1.39 -9.83
N VAL A 36 13.84 -1.66 -9.24
CA VAL A 36 13.16 -0.75 -8.33
C VAL A 36 13.41 -1.15 -6.89
N LEU A 37 13.96 -0.24 -6.10
CA LEU A 37 14.03 -0.40 -4.64
C LEU A 37 12.67 -0.05 -4.05
N ILE A 38 12.09 -0.96 -3.28
CA ILE A 38 10.83 -0.68 -2.58
C ILE A 38 11.05 -0.79 -1.09
N HIS A 39 10.79 0.31 -0.40
CA HIS A 39 10.92 0.41 1.05
C HIS A 39 9.53 0.57 1.67
N HIS A 40 9.24 -0.28 2.68
CA HIS A 40 8.06 -0.12 3.51
C HIS A 40 8.32 0.94 4.59
N SER A 41 7.49 1.97 4.61
CA SER A 41 7.48 2.98 5.66
C SER A 41 6.40 2.63 6.69
N PRO A 42 6.77 2.10 7.86
CA PRO A 42 5.79 1.69 8.88
C PRO A 42 5.24 2.93 9.60
N GLY A 43 4.21 3.54 9.06
CA GLY A 43 3.60 4.80 9.53
C GLY A 43 2.90 4.72 10.88
N GLY A 44 3.54 4.18 11.92
CA GLY A 44 3.00 4.11 13.27
C GLY A 44 1.91 3.04 13.47
N ALA A 45 1.77 2.10 12.56
CA ALA A 45 0.68 1.13 12.56
C ALA A 45 0.71 0.11 13.72
N HIS A 46 1.84 -0.09 14.39
CA HIS A 46 2.02 -1.10 15.44
C HIS A 46 2.58 -0.52 16.73
N LEU A 47 1.91 0.50 17.25
CA LEU A 47 2.25 1.05 18.55
C LEU A 47 1.70 0.12 19.65
N ALA A 48 2.55 -0.23 20.62
CA ALA A 48 2.24 -1.15 21.69
C ALA A 48 1.76 -0.41 22.95
N GLY A 49 0.95 -1.12 23.76
CA GLY A 49 0.53 -0.67 25.08
C GLY A 49 -0.84 0.04 25.12
N SER A 50 -1.08 0.80 26.19
CA SER A 50 -2.32 1.57 26.41
C SER A 50 -2.50 2.70 25.39
N ALA A 51 -3.69 3.27 25.32
CA ALA A 51 -3.97 4.45 24.49
C ALA A 51 -3.04 5.63 24.82
N THR A 52 -2.75 5.85 26.11
CA THR A 52 -1.80 6.88 26.56
C THR A 52 -0.38 6.59 26.12
N ALA A 53 0.08 5.33 26.22
CA ALA A 53 1.40 4.92 25.76
C ALA A 53 1.54 5.08 24.24
N ARG A 54 0.52 4.69 23.47
CA ARG A 54 0.49 4.87 22.02
C ARG A 54 0.52 6.35 21.61
N PHE A 55 -0.22 7.19 22.32
CA PHE A 55 -0.20 8.63 22.09
C PHE A 55 1.20 9.23 22.28
N LYS A 56 1.92 8.83 23.34
CA LYS A 56 3.30 9.26 23.61
C LYS A 56 4.25 8.77 22.54
N GLN A 57 4.15 7.51 22.12
CA GLN A 57 4.97 6.93 21.05
C GLN A 57 4.74 7.67 19.73
N MET A 58 3.50 7.98 19.38
CA MET A 58 3.16 8.75 18.20
C MET A 58 3.74 10.16 18.26
N GLY A 59 3.67 10.82 19.42
CA GLY A 59 4.27 12.14 19.63
C GLY A 59 5.79 12.10 19.45
N ALA A 60 6.46 11.07 19.97
CA ALA A 60 7.90 10.88 19.79
C ALA A 60 8.26 10.67 18.31
N LEU A 61 7.53 9.82 17.60
CA LEU A 61 7.75 9.57 16.16
C LEU A 61 7.57 10.85 15.34
N LYS A 62 6.55 11.65 15.63
CA LYS A 62 6.36 12.96 14.97
C LYS A 62 7.50 13.92 15.27
N GLY A 63 7.97 13.94 16.52
CA GLY A 63 9.14 14.72 16.92
C GLY A 63 10.41 14.30 16.19
N ASP A 64 10.55 13.03 15.88
CA ASP A 64 11.66 12.46 15.10
C ASP A 64 11.51 12.69 13.58
N GLY A 65 10.42 13.30 13.14
CA GLY A 65 10.22 13.66 11.73
C GLY A 65 9.23 12.78 10.96
N MET A 66 8.51 11.89 11.64
CA MET A 66 7.48 11.10 10.97
C MET A 66 6.32 12.00 10.53
N LEU A 67 5.93 11.88 9.27
CA LEU A 67 4.77 12.57 8.71
C LEU A 67 3.55 11.65 8.76
N VAL A 68 2.49 12.10 9.39
CA VAL A 68 1.23 11.35 9.50
C VAL A 68 0.61 11.19 8.12
N GLY A 69 0.12 9.98 7.83
CA GLY A 69 -0.50 9.68 6.55
C GLY A 69 0.48 9.46 5.40
N PHE A 70 1.79 9.35 5.69
CA PHE A 70 2.78 9.07 4.66
C PHE A 70 2.53 7.70 4.01
N PRO A 71 2.69 7.56 2.68
CA PRO A 71 2.42 6.31 1.97
C PRO A 71 3.23 5.11 2.48
N ASP A 72 2.64 3.93 2.42
CA ASP A 72 3.23 2.68 2.92
C ASP A 72 4.52 2.27 2.21
N LEU A 73 4.57 2.47 0.89
CA LEU A 73 5.69 2.03 0.07
C LEU A 73 6.32 3.19 -0.68
N ILE A 74 7.64 3.27 -0.59
CA ILE A 74 8.47 4.19 -1.36
C ILE A 74 9.20 3.37 -2.42
N CYS A 75 8.99 3.70 -3.69
CA CYS A 75 9.58 3.01 -4.83
C CYS A 75 10.60 3.93 -5.51
N ILE A 76 11.85 3.48 -5.61
CA ILE A 76 12.96 4.28 -6.12
C ILE A 76 13.65 3.53 -7.24
N TRP A 77 13.89 4.18 -8.36
CA TRP A 77 14.72 3.67 -9.46
C TRP A 77 15.62 4.78 -10.00
N LYS A 78 16.45 4.46 -10.97
CA LYS A 78 17.49 5.37 -11.46
C LYS A 78 17.00 6.76 -11.85
N SER A 79 15.79 6.85 -12.43
CA SER A 79 15.26 8.11 -12.99
C SER A 79 14.00 8.62 -12.30
N GLY A 80 13.55 7.99 -11.21
CA GLY A 80 12.31 8.41 -10.57
C GLY A 80 12.02 7.80 -9.22
N VAL A 81 10.97 8.32 -8.64
CA VAL A 81 10.42 7.90 -7.34
C VAL A 81 8.90 7.87 -7.45
N ALA A 82 8.28 6.87 -6.86
CA ALA A 82 6.83 6.79 -6.73
C ALA A 82 6.44 6.30 -5.33
N PHE A 83 5.23 6.64 -4.92
CA PHE A 83 4.70 6.33 -3.60
C PHE A 83 3.38 5.58 -3.73
N MET A 84 3.23 4.50 -2.99
CA MET A 84 2.00 3.73 -2.97
C MET A 84 1.44 3.63 -1.55
N GLU A 85 0.18 4.00 -1.40
CA GLU A 85 -0.62 3.67 -0.22
C GLU A 85 -1.38 2.38 -0.49
N VAL A 86 -1.13 1.35 0.30
CA VAL A 86 -1.75 0.04 0.10
C VAL A 86 -3.04 -0.06 0.91
N LYS A 87 -4.11 -0.45 0.26
CA LYS A 87 -5.40 -0.71 0.90
C LYS A 87 -5.92 -2.09 0.49
N ARG A 88 -6.70 -2.71 1.37
CA ARG A 88 -7.43 -3.92 1.01
C ARG A 88 -8.52 -3.60 -0.01
N PRO A 89 -8.94 -4.56 -0.87
CA PRO A 89 -9.88 -4.29 -1.97
C PRO A 89 -11.27 -3.87 -1.50
N LYS A 90 -11.69 -4.28 -0.31
CA LYS A 90 -13.00 -3.95 0.27
C LYS A 90 -12.86 -3.60 1.74
N ARG A 91 -13.80 -2.80 2.27
CA ARG A 91 -13.85 -2.41 3.69
C ARG A 91 -12.59 -1.69 4.15
N SER A 92 -11.97 -0.94 3.27
CA SER A 92 -10.84 -0.08 3.59
C SER A 92 -11.29 1.36 3.77
N VAL A 93 -10.60 2.07 4.64
CA VAL A 93 -10.83 3.49 4.87
C VAL A 93 -9.52 4.23 4.61
N THR A 94 -9.60 5.29 3.83
CA THR A 94 -8.49 6.22 3.64
C THR A 94 -8.71 7.42 4.55
N SER A 95 -7.78 7.70 5.44
CA SER A 95 -7.89 8.85 6.34
C SER A 95 -7.67 10.18 5.60
N ASP A 96 -8.16 11.27 6.18
CA ASP A 96 -7.96 12.61 5.62
C ASP A 96 -6.47 12.97 5.55
N GLU A 97 -5.68 12.53 6.52
CA GLU A 97 -4.22 12.72 6.53
C GLU A 97 -3.54 11.99 5.38
N GLN A 98 -3.99 10.77 5.06
CA GLN A 98 -3.47 10.01 3.92
C GLN A 98 -3.80 10.70 2.59
N VAL A 99 -5.04 11.16 2.42
CA VAL A 99 -5.46 11.91 1.22
C VAL A 99 -4.65 13.19 1.09
N SER A 100 -4.54 13.97 2.16
CA SER A 100 -3.78 15.22 2.19
C SER A 100 -2.31 15.00 1.85
N MET A 101 -1.70 13.93 2.37
CA MET A 101 -0.30 13.61 2.08
C MET A 101 -0.09 13.22 0.61
N LEU A 102 -0.98 12.41 0.03
CA LEU A 102 -0.92 12.06 -1.39
C LEU A 102 -1.04 13.31 -2.27
N ASP A 103 -1.97 14.23 -1.93
CA ASP A 103 -2.13 15.49 -2.65
C ASP A 103 -0.88 16.38 -2.57
N ARG A 104 -0.23 16.42 -1.41
CA ARG A 104 1.03 17.15 -1.24
C ARG A 104 2.14 16.59 -2.12
N ILE A 105 2.30 15.27 -2.14
CA ILE A 105 3.32 14.58 -2.95
C ILE A 105 3.07 14.83 -4.44
N THR A 106 1.84 14.67 -4.89
CA THR A 106 1.49 14.87 -6.30
C THR A 106 1.61 16.32 -6.73
N SER A 107 1.31 17.28 -5.85
CA SER A 107 1.50 18.70 -6.12
C SER A 107 2.96 19.11 -6.30
N MET A 108 3.89 18.34 -5.74
CA MET A 108 5.33 18.52 -5.96
C MET A 108 5.83 17.91 -7.28
N GLY A 109 4.95 17.25 -8.04
CA GLY A 109 5.29 16.61 -9.31
C GLY A 109 5.69 15.15 -9.22
N TRP A 110 5.57 14.51 -8.04
CA TRP A 110 5.87 13.11 -7.85
C TRP A 110 4.62 12.25 -8.02
N GLN A 111 4.81 11.00 -8.41
CA GLN A 111 3.71 10.04 -8.59
C GLN A 111 3.37 9.40 -7.25
N ALA A 112 2.11 9.45 -6.87
CA ALA A 112 1.59 8.78 -5.68
C ALA A 112 0.16 8.28 -5.93
N ALA A 113 -0.17 7.09 -5.45
CA ALA A 113 -1.50 6.52 -5.62
C ALA A 113 -1.86 5.55 -4.50
N ILE A 114 -3.17 5.35 -4.33
CA ILE A 114 -3.72 4.25 -3.54
C ILE A 114 -3.82 3.04 -4.45
N VAL A 115 -3.32 1.90 -4.01
CA VAL A 115 -3.39 0.62 -4.73
C VAL A 115 -4.05 -0.44 -3.86
N LYS A 116 -4.94 -1.22 -4.45
CA LYS A 116 -5.75 -2.23 -3.75
C LYS A 116 -5.49 -3.66 -4.25
N SER A 117 -4.62 -3.81 -5.23
CA SER A 117 -4.30 -5.10 -5.83
C SER A 117 -2.91 -5.07 -6.47
N VAL A 118 -2.41 -6.27 -6.77
CA VAL A 118 -1.17 -6.44 -7.54
C VAL A 118 -1.28 -5.79 -8.92
N ASP A 119 -2.40 -5.97 -9.60
CA ASP A 119 -2.62 -5.41 -10.93
C ASP A 119 -2.63 -3.88 -10.92
N GLU A 120 -3.27 -3.27 -9.93
CA GLU A 120 -3.24 -1.80 -9.77
C GLU A 120 -1.83 -1.30 -9.51
N ALA A 121 -1.07 -1.97 -8.64
CA ALA A 121 0.31 -1.60 -8.33
C ALA A 121 1.23 -1.74 -9.55
N HIS A 122 1.09 -2.82 -10.32
CA HIS A 122 1.83 -3.03 -11.56
C HIS A 122 1.55 -1.91 -12.58
N ALA A 123 0.28 -1.63 -12.83
CA ALA A 123 -0.14 -0.57 -13.75
C ALA A 123 0.36 0.80 -13.32
N PHE A 124 0.29 1.09 -12.02
CA PHE A 124 0.77 2.35 -11.45
C PHE A 124 2.28 2.52 -11.62
N LEU A 125 3.09 1.53 -11.27
CA LEU A 125 4.55 1.58 -11.41
C LEU A 125 4.96 1.74 -12.87
N LYS A 126 4.30 1.02 -13.78
CA LYS A 126 4.56 1.13 -15.21
C LYS A 126 4.22 2.54 -15.74
N ALA A 127 3.06 3.08 -15.37
CA ALA A 127 2.65 4.44 -15.75
C ALA A 127 3.57 5.53 -15.16
N ALA A 128 4.13 5.29 -13.97
CA ALA A 128 5.09 6.18 -13.33
C ALA A 128 6.48 6.17 -13.99
N GLY A 129 6.73 5.25 -14.89
CA GLY A 129 8.00 5.13 -15.61
C GLY A 129 9.02 4.20 -14.96
N ALA A 130 8.62 3.39 -13.99
CA ALA A 130 9.48 2.40 -13.37
C ALA A 130 9.92 1.34 -14.41
N PRO A 131 11.20 0.92 -14.41
CA PRO A 131 11.68 -0.05 -15.38
C PRO A 131 11.03 -1.42 -15.14
N CYS A 132 10.30 -1.90 -16.16
CA CYS A 132 9.61 -3.17 -16.13
C CYS A 132 10.38 -4.20 -16.96
N ARG A 133 10.54 -5.41 -16.43
CA ARG A 133 11.31 -6.48 -17.08
C ARG A 133 10.80 -6.85 -18.47
N ALA A 134 9.48 -6.77 -18.70
CA ALA A 134 8.88 -7.03 -19.99
C ALA A 134 9.27 -5.97 -21.05
N ASP A 135 9.52 -4.73 -20.62
CA ASP A 135 9.92 -3.63 -21.49
C ASP A 135 11.43 -3.67 -21.81
N LEU A 136 12.20 -4.39 -21.01
CA LEU A 136 13.65 -4.57 -21.23
C LEU A 136 13.97 -5.67 -22.27
N ALA A 137 12.97 -6.44 -22.68
CA ALA A 137 13.11 -7.52 -23.65
C ALA A 137 12.89 -7.09 -25.12
N GLN A 138 12.73 -5.78 -25.36
CA GLN A 138 12.57 -5.21 -26.70
C GLN A 138 13.92 -4.57 -27.15
#